data_bfed6377ef3c570c974749927f80b458
#
_entry.id   bfed6377ef3c570c974749927f80b458
#
_cell.length_a   1.000
_cell.length_b   1.000
_cell.length_c   1.000
_cell.angle_alpha   90.00
_cell.angle_beta   90.00
_cell.angle_gamma   90.00
#
_symmetry.space_group_name_H-M   'P 1'
#
loop_
_entity.id
_entity.type
_entity.pdbx_description
1 polymer ?
#
loop_
_entity_poly.entity_id
_entity_poly.type
_entity_poly.pdbx_seq_one_letter_code
_entity_poly.pdbx_strand_id
1 'polypeptide(L)'
;MNNNSKTRDMKNSKKMKTILAALAIGVISMVAINGCKAPESIAAKSGAQLWAENCNRCHNAPDPHTFSDDQWDVAAEHMRQKALLTDTEITKIRDFLKSAN
;
A
#
# COMPACT_ATOMS: atom_id res chain seq x y z
N MET A 1 40.46 36.67 30.98
CA MET A 1 39.76 36.27 29.77
C MET A 1 39.19 34.90 29.95
N ASN A 2 37.88 34.75 29.83
CA ASN A 2 37.10 33.69 30.44
C ASN A 2 37.01 32.46 29.51
N ASN A 3 37.85 31.43 29.70
CA ASN A 3 37.81 30.20 28.95
C ASN A 3 36.50 29.38 29.15
N ASN A 4 35.72 29.72 30.17
CA ASN A 4 34.47 29.07 30.52
C ASN A 4 33.28 29.40 29.59
N SER A 5 33.28 30.55 28.93
CA SER A 5 32.22 30.91 27.97
C SER A 5 32.36 30.14 26.65
N LYS A 6 33.59 30.00 26.16
CA LYS A 6 33.90 29.34 24.89
C LYS A 6 33.60 27.84 24.93
N THR A 7 33.84 27.17 26.07
CA THR A 7 33.50 25.74 26.26
C THR A 7 32.01 25.49 26.40
N ARG A 8 31.23 26.42 26.97
CA ARG A 8 29.76 26.33 27.02
C ARG A 8 29.13 26.49 25.64
N ASP A 9 29.60 27.44 24.85
CA ASP A 9 29.10 27.65 23.47
C ASP A 9 29.35 26.46 22.57
N MET A 10 30.54 25.84 22.64
CA MET A 10 30.86 24.64 21.87
C MET A 10 30.01 23.44 22.30
N LYS A 11 29.72 23.31 23.60
CA LYS A 11 28.88 22.23 24.14
C LYS A 11 27.42 22.39 23.74
N ASN A 12 26.91 23.62 23.72
CA ASN A 12 25.55 23.94 23.27
C ASN A 12 25.39 23.76 21.76
N SER A 13 26.39 24.14 20.96
CA SER A 13 26.38 23.94 19.51
C SER A 13 26.35 22.47 19.14
N LYS A 14 27.10 21.61 19.84
CA LYS A 14 27.07 20.16 19.62
C LYS A 14 25.74 19.52 20.00
N LYS A 15 25.14 19.95 21.14
CA LYS A 15 23.80 19.49 21.53
C LYS A 15 22.72 19.92 20.54
N MET A 16 22.80 21.15 20.03
CA MET A 16 21.85 21.67 19.05
C MET A 16 21.95 20.90 17.72
N LYS A 17 23.15 20.57 17.25
CA LYS A 17 23.35 19.75 16.05
C LYS A 17 22.82 18.33 16.19
N THR A 18 22.97 17.70 17.38
CA THR A 18 22.42 16.36 17.65
C THR A 18 20.88 16.38 17.73
N ILE A 19 20.30 17.41 18.31
CA ILE A 19 18.82 17.57 18.35
C ILE A 19 18.25 17.78 16.95
N LEU A 20 18.88 18.63 16.14
CA LEU A 20 18.47 18.85 14.75
C LEU A 20 18.60 17.59 13.89
N ALA A 21 19.67 16.81 14.07
CA ALA A 21 19.85 15.54 13.38
C ALA A 21 18.78 14.51 13.78
N ALA A 22 18.46 14.42 15.07
CA ALA A 22 17.42 13.51 15.57
C ALA A 22 16.02 13.89 15.06
N LEU A 23 15.71 15.21 15.00
CA LEU A 23 14.46 15.70 14.42
C LEU A 23 14.35 15.42 12.92
N ALA A 24 15.45 15.58 12.17
CA ALA A 24 15.48 15.26 10.74
C ALA A 24 15.24 13.79 10.47
N ILE A 25 15.84 12.89 11.26
CA ILE A 25 15.62 11.43 11.15
C ILE A 25 14.17 11.08 11.50
N GLY A 26 13.58 11.71 12.52
CA GLY A 26 12.18 11.50 12.91
C GLY A 26 11.20 11.90 11.79
N VAL A 27 11.42 13.01 11.11
CA VAL A 27 10.57 13.46 9.98
C VAL A 27 10.69 12.51 8.78
N ILE A 28 11.89 12.04 8.45
CA ILE A 28 12.12 11.08 7.35
C ILE A 28 11.42 9.74 7.65
N SER A 29 11.44 9.28 8.90
CA SER A 29 10.75 8.05 9.29
C SER A 29 9.23 8.15 9.18
N MET A 30 8.63 9.30 9.44
CA MET A 30 7.18 9.50 9.30
C MET A 30 6.71 9.51 7.83
N VAL A 31 7.54 9.96 6.91
CA VAL A 31 7.20 9.95 5.46
C VAL A 31 7.26 8.53 4.88
N ALA A 32 8.11 7.65 5.41
CA ALA A 32 8.27 6.29 4.92
C ALA A 32 7.09 5.35 5.26
N ILE A 33 6.21 5.71 6.20
CA ILE A 33 5.08 4.88 6.65
C ILE A 33 3.84 5.07 5.76
N ASN A 34 3.80 6.07 4.89
CA ASN A 34 2.75 6.22 3.89
C ASN A 34 3.01 5.25 2.72
N GLY A 35 3.03 3.95 3.01
CA GLY A 35 3.16 2.90 2.02
C GLY A 35 2.12 3.07 0.91
N CYS A 36 2.42 2.54 -0.26
CA CYS A 36 1.63 2.61 -1.48
C CYS A 36 0.14 2.39 -1.23
N LYS A 37 -0.63 3.45 -1.02
CA LYS A 37 -2.09 3.40 -1.11
C LYS A 37 -2.45 3.17 -2.56
N ALA A 38 -3.41 2.27 -2.79
CA ALA A 38 -4.03 2.15 -4.11
C ALA A 38 -4.53 3.53 -4.57
N PRO A 39 -4.38 3.88 -5.85
CA PRO A 39 -4.93 5.12 -6.39
C PRO A 39 -6.40 5.26 -6.00
N GLU A 40 -6.83 6.48 -5.69
CA GLU A 40 -8.20 6.76 -5.24
C GLU A 40 -9.24 6.24 -6.24
N SER A 41 -8.93 6.29 -7.54
CA SER A 41 -9.75 5.71 -8.60
C SER A 41 -9.98 4.20 -8.46
N ILE A 42 -9.00 3.44 -7.99
CA ILE A 42 -9.13 1.99 -7.71
C ILE A 42 -9.81 1.77 -6.35
N ALA A 43 -9.48 2.59 -5.35
CA ALA A 43 -10.09 2.50 -4.04
C ALA A 43 -11.61 2.72 -4.07
N ALA A 44 -12.09 3.59 -4.98
CA ALA A 44 -13.51 3.90 -5.16
C ALA A 44 -14.30 2.81 -5.91
N LYS A 45 -13.63 1.94 -6.70
CA LYS A 45 -14.32 0.90 -7.48
C LYS A 45 -14.76 -0.27 -6.62
N SER A 46 -15.95 -0.82 -6.92
CA SER A 46 -16.44 -2.06 -6.32
C SER A 46 -15.72 -3.29 -6.90
N GLY A 47 -15.79 -4.43 -6.19
CA GLY A 47 -15.27 -5.70 -6.70
C GLY A 47 -15.92 -6.12 -8.02
N ALA A 48 -17.23 -5.93 -8.16
CA ALA A 48 -17.97 -6.20 -9.40
C ALA A 48 -17.48 -5.35 -10.59
N GLN A 49 -17.23 -4.07 -10.36
CA GLN A 49 -16.69 -3.19 -11.39
C GLN A 49 -15.28 -3.62 -11.81
N LEU A 50 -14.42 -3.89 -10.84
CA LEU A 50 -13.05 -4.36 -11.11
C LEU A 50 -13.04 -5.71 -11.83
N TRP A 51 -13.94 -6.63 -11.45
CA TRP A 51 -14.13 -7.90 -12.14
C TRP A 51 -14.53 -7.69 -13.61
N ALA A 52 -15.57 -6.90 -13.87
CA ALA A 52 -16.04 -6.61 -15.22
C ALA A 52 -14.96 -5.95 -16.11
N GLU A 53 -14.21 -4.99 -15.55
CA GLU A 53 -13.17 -4.26 -16.26
C GLU A 53 -11.92 -5.09 -16.56
N ASN A 54 -11.57 -6.01 -15.69
CA ASN A 54 -10.30 -6.73 -15.79
C ASN A 54 -10.45 -8.16 -16.34
N CYS A 55 -11.48 -8.90 -15.93
CA CYS A 55 -11.57 -10.31 -16.28
C CYS A 55 -12.09 -10.53 -17.71
N ASN A 56 -12.88 -9.61 -18.26
CA ASN A 56 -13.41 -9.71 -19.62
C ASN A 56 -12.44 -9.21 -20.72
N ARG A 57 -11.25 -8.74 -20.37
CA ARG A 57 -10.30 -8.20 -21.34
C ARG A 57 -9.65 -9.24 -22.26
N CYS A 58 -9.46 -10.46 -21.74
CA CYS A 58 -8.73 -11.51 -22.44
C CYS A 58 -9.65 -12.63 -22.96
N HIS A 59 -10.70 -12.95 -22.21
CA HIS A 59 -11.71 -13.97 -22.53
C HIS A 59 -12.98 -13.69 -21.73
N ASN A 60 -14.06 -14.42 -22.02
CA ASN A 60 -15.26 -14.32 -21.22
C ASN A 60 -14.97 -14.77 -19.79
N ALA A 61 -15.21 -13.88 -18.83
CA ALA A 61 -15.05 -14.21 -17.41
C ALA A 61 -16.10 -15.26 -17.00
N PRO A 62 -15.71 -16.28 -16.22
CA PRO A 62 -16.67 -17.23 -15.67
C PRO A 62 -17.68 -16.50 -14.77
N ASP A 63 -18.93 -16.98 -14.77
CA ASP A 63 -19.96 -16.52 -13.84
C ASP A 63 -19.52 -16.82 -12.39
N PRO A 64 -19.84 -15.93 -11.42
CA PRO A 64 -19.51 -16.17 -10.01
C PRO A 64 -19.91 -17.55 -9.47
N HIS A 65 -21.04 -18.11 -9.92
CA HIS A 65 -21.50 -19.43 -9.51
C HIS A 65 -20.73 -20.61 -10.12
N THR A 66 -19.74 -20.34 -10.98
CA THR A 66 -18.98 -21.41 -11.67
C THR A 66 -18.06 -22.18 -10.74
N PHE A 67 -17.53 -21.51 -9.73
CA PHE A 67 -16.52 -22.10 -8.84
C PHE A 67 -16.92 -21.92 -7.37
N SER A 68 -16.47 -22.85 -6.52
CA SER A 68 -16.57 -22.69 -5.07
C SER A 68 -15.64 -21.59 -4.55
N ASP A 69 -15.84 -21.16 -3.31
CA ASP A 69 -15.01 -20.15 -2.65
C ASP A 69 -13.51 -20.47 -2.69
N ASP A 70 -13.16 -21.73 -2.38
CA ASP A 70 -11.76 -22.19 -2.41
C ASP A 70 -11.18 -22.18 -3.84
N GLN A 71 -11.98 -22.52 -4.82
CA GLN A 71 -11.57 -22.47 -6.23
C GLN A 71 -11.41 -21.02 -6.69
N TRP A 72 -12.25 -20.09 -6.20
CA TRP A 72 -12.08 -18.67 -6.47
C TRP A 72 -10.82 -18.09 -5.84
N ASP A 73 -10.41 -18.55 -4.65
CA ASP A 73 -9.15 -18.13 -4.03
C ASP A 73 -7.95 -18.50 -4.93
N VAL A 74 -7.93 -19.71 -5.46
CA VAL A 74 -6.86 -20.18 -6.36
C VAL A 74 -6.90 -19.44 -7.71
N ALA A 75 -8.08 -19.32 -8.31
CA ALA A 75 -8.24 -18.68 -9.61
C ALA A 75 -7.88 -17.18 -9.54
N ALA A 76 -8.30 -16.50 -8.49
CA ALA A 76 -7.99 -15.09 -8.27
C ALA A 76 -6.48 -14.87 -8.12
N GLU A 77 -5.77 -15.70 -7.34
CA GLU A 77 -4.32 -15.57 -7.19
C GLU A 77 -3.57 -15.82 -8.52
N HIS A 78 -4.01 -16.81 -9.31
CA HIS A 78 -3.46 -17.02 -10.64
C HIS A 78 -3.68 -15.80 -11.54
N MET A 79 -4.90 -15.26 -11.56
CA MET A 79 -5.28 -14.14 -12.41
C MET A 79 -4.66 -12.83 -11.95
N ARG A 80 -4.34 -12.65 -10.66
CA ARG A 80 -3.58 -11.51 -10.17
C ARG A 80 -2.30 -11.30 -10.96
N GLN A 81 -1.57 -12.36 -11.19
CA GLN A 81 -0.31 -12.32 -11.93
C GLN A 81 -0.54 -12.15 -13.45
N LYS A 82 -1.54 -12.82 -14.01
CA LYS A 82 -1.81 -12.79 -15.48
C LYS A 82 -2.39 -11.45 -15.94
N ALA A 83 -3.27 -10.85 -15.15
CA ALA A 83 -3.89 -9.56 -15.44
C ALA A 83 -3.14 -8.37 -14.84
N LEU A 84 -2.01 -8.60 -14.15
CA LEU A 84 -1.19 -7.58 -13.48
C LEU A 84 -1.99 -6.74 -12.49
N LEU A 85 -2.83 -7.40 -11.69
CA LEU A 85 -3.68 -6.75 -10.70
C LEU A 85 -2.90 -6.46 -9.40
N THR A 86 -3.22 -5.32 -8.80
CA THR A 86 -2.74 -5.00 -7.45
C THR A 86 -3.43 -5.86 -6.40
N ASP A 87 -2.85 -5.96 -5.21
CA ASP A 87 -3.45 -6.70 -4.09
C ASP A 87 -4.82 -6.14 -3.69
N THR A 88 -5.01 -4.83 -3.80
CA THR A 88 -6.31 -4.20 -3.54
C THR A 88 -7.37 -4.61 -4.57
N GLU A 89 -7.03 -4.62 -5.84
CA GLU A 89 -7.95 -5.01 -6.92
C GLU A 89 -8.35 -6.47 -6.80
N ILE A 90 -7.38 -7.38 -6.66
CA ILE A 90 -7.68 -8.81 -6.60
C ILE A 90 -8.44 -9.19 -5.33
N THR A 91 -8.18 -8.55 -4.20
CA THR A 91 -8.93 -8.76 -2.97
C THR A 91 -10.40 -8.40 -3.16
N LYS A 92 -10.69 -7.22 -3.71
CA LYS A 92 -12.07 -6.79 -3.98
C LYS A 92 -12.78 -7.68 -4.98
N ILE A 93 -12.09 -8.11 -6.04
CA ILE A 93 -12.66 -9.03 -7.05
C ILE A 93 -12.98 -10.38 -6.40
N ARG A 94 -12.08 -10.94 -5.65
CA ARG A 94 -12.27 -12.21 -4.95
C ARG A 94 -13.44 -12.17 -3.98
N ASP A 95 -13.51 -11.11 -3.14
CA ASP A 95 -14.58 -10.95 -2.17
C ASP A 95 -15.95 -10.81 -2.88
N PHE A 96 -16.01 -10.10 -4.00
CA PHE A 96 -17.20 -10.03 -4.84
C PHE A 96 -17.59 -11.43 -5.36
N LEU A 97 -16.68 -12.16 -5.96
CA LEU A 97 -16.95 -13.49 -6.54
C LEU A 97 -17.46 -14.49 -5.49
N LYS A 98 -16.85 -14.48 -4.30
CA LYS A 98 -17.29 -15.33 -3.18
C LYS A 98 -18.64 -14.90 -2.60
N SER A 99 -18.96 -13.61 -2.62
CA SER A 99 -20.26 -13.11 -2.14
C SER A 99 -21.40 -13.32 -3.13
N ALA A 100 -21.07 -13.49 -4.41
CA ALA A 100 -22.01 -13.66 -5.50
C ALA A 100 -22.12 -15.13 -5.99
N ASN A 101 -21.45 -16.03 -5.31
CA ASN A 101 -21.42 -17.47 -5.60
C ASN A 101 -22.69 -18.18 -5.17
#